data_222c3237b73a50acf0cbabc9745213dd
#
_entry.id   222c3237b73a50acf0cbabc9745213dd
#
_cell.length_a   1.000
_cell.length_b   1.000
_cell.length_c   1.000
_cell.angle_alpha   90.00
_cell.angle_beta   90.00
_cell.angle_gamma   90.00
#
_symmetry.space_group_name_H-M   'P 1'
#
loop_
_entity.id
_entity.type
_entity.pdbx_description
1 polymer ?
#
loop_
_entity_poly.entity_id
_entity_poly.type
_entity_poly.pdbx_seq_one_letter_code
_entity_poly.pdbx_strand_id
1 'polypeptide(L)'
;MKFNALVLSAVAQVASAHYFFDTNIVGGVAQPAFKYVRESSRATKYNPIKFSSNPAADIRDGSTADGPDIVCNQGAFKSAGKTQVMTVNAGEEIRLKLAVGAKFQHPGPALVYMSKAPTGSVKAYDGSGDWFKIFQEGVCGNGDFTSDAWCTYNRDWVAAKIPKDTP
;
A
#
# COMPACT_ATOMS: atom_id res chain seq x y z
N MET A 1 -52.16 -22.98 16.49
CA MET A 1 -50.69 -23.21 16.34
C MET A 1 -50.09 -21.95 15.71
N LYS A 2 -49.29 -21.21 16.45
CA LYS A 2 -48.64 -19.97 15.98
C LYS A 2 -47.21 -20.35 15.55
N PHE A 3 -46.91 -20.27 14.25
CA PHE A 3 -45.56 -20.42 13.76
C PHE A 3 -44.79 -19.12 13.97
N ASN A 4 -43.82 -19.15 14.88
CA ASN A 4 -42.83 -18.09 14.96
C ASN A 4 -41.78 -18.29 13.86
N ALA A 5 -41.83 -17.47 12.83
CA ALA A 5 -40.78 -17.40 11.85
C ALA A 5 -39.56 -16.70 12.46
N LEU A 6 -38.53 -17.46 12.80
CA LEU A 6 -37.21 -16.91 13.11
C LEU A 6 -36.58 -16.41 11.82
N VAL A 7 -36.53 -15.10 11.63
CA VAL A 7 -35.77 -14.48 10.55
C VAL A 7 -34.30 -14.56 10.94
N LEU A 8 -33.60 -15.53 10.40
CA LEU A 8 -32.12 -15.56 10.45
C LEU A 8 -31.62 -14.51 9.48
N SER A 9 -31.28 -13.32 9.99
CA SER A 9 -30.52 -12.33 9.25
C SER A 9 -29.09 -12.86 9.09
N ALA A 10 -28.80 -13.47 7.95
CA ALA A 10 -27.45 -13.77 7.53
C ALA A 10 -26.74 -12.43 7.30
N VAL A 11 -25.92 -12.00 8.26
CA VAL A 11 -24.96 -10.92 8.03
C VAL A 11 -23.93 -11.47 7.08
N ALA A 12 -24.10 -11.19 5.77
CA ALA A 12 -23.08 -11.43 4.78
C ALA A 12 -21.89 -10.53 5.16
N GLN A 13 -20.90 -11.08 5.81
CA GLN A 13 -19.61 -10.44 5.94
C GLN A 13 -19.01 -10.36 4.53
N VAL A 14 -19.07 -9.18 3.94
CA VAL A 14 -18.35 -8.89 2.70
C VAL A 14 -16.88 -8.90 3.11
N ALA A 15 -16.21 -10.04 2.94
CA ALA A 15 -14.77 -10.11 3.06
C ALA A 15 -14.18 -9.26 1.92
N SER A 16 -13.88 -7.99 2.21
CA SER A 16 -13.16 -7.14 1.28
C SER A 16 -11.70 -7.58 1.28
N ALA A 17 -11.35 -8.42 0.34
CA ALA A 17 -9.97 -8.88 0.14
C ALA A 17 -9.08 -7.81 -0.51
N HIS A 18 -9.63 -6.65 -0.85
CA HIS A 18 -8.93 -5.56 -1.51
C HIS A 18 -8.66 -4.43 -0.52
N TYR A 19 -7.47 -3.85 -0.57
CA TYR A 19 -7.02 -2.83 0.36
C TYR A 19 -6.12 -1.80 -0.31
N PHE A 20 -5.89 -0.69 0.37
CA PHE A 20 -4.96 0.36 -0.01
C PHE A 20 -4.37 0.99 1.26
N PHE A 21 -3.25 1.70 1.10
CA PHE A 21 -2.64 2.45 2.19
C PHE A 21 -3.18 3.87 2.22
N ASP A 22 -3.46 4.40 3.42
CA ASP A 22 -3.86 5.78 3.62
C ASP A 22 -3.14 6.47 4.78
N THR A 23 -2.51 5.71 5.66
CA THR A 23 -2.00 6.22 6.93
C THR A 23 -0.53 5.85 7.12
N ASN A 24 0.26 6.81 7.62
CA ASN A 24 1.59 6.56 8.16
C ASN A 24 1.54 6.55 9.69
N ILE A 25 2.35 5.69 10.31
CA ILE A 25 2.61 5.68 11.76
C ILE A 25 4.09 5.97 11.94
N VAL A 26 4.41 7.01 12.71
CA VAL A 26 5.77 7.42 13.03
C VAL A 26 5.88 7.69 14.51
N GLY A 27 6.93 7.18 15.18
CA GLY A 27 7.08 7.26 16.61
C GLY A 27 5.89 6.65 17.40
N GLY A 28 5.21 5.65 16.82
CA GLY A 28 4.02 5.03 17.40
C GLY A 28 2.73 5.83 17.22
N VAL A 29 2.76 7.01 16.60
CA VAL A 29 1.60 7.88 16.41
C VAL A 29 1.06 7.76 15.00
N ALA A 30 -0.20 7.30 14.87
CA ALA A 30 -0.90 7.25 13.59
C ALA A 30 -1.27 8.66 13.13
N GLN A 31 -0.94 8.96 11.89
CA GLN A 31 -1.26 10.24 11.27
C GLN A 31 -2.66 10.20 10.63
N PRO A 32 -3.31 11.35 10.44
CA PRO A 32 -4.57 11.38 9.70
C PRO A 32 -4.45 10.77 8.30
N ALA A 33 -5.52 10.10 7.86
CA ALA A 33 -5.58 9.46 6.55
C ALA A 33 -5.26 10.47 5.43
N PHE A 34 -4.47 10.05 4.47
CA PHE A 34 -3.97 10.85 3.33
C PHE A 34 -3.21 12.13 3.67
N LYS A 35 -2.88 12.36 4.95
CA LYS A 35 -2.08 13.54 5.31
C LYS A 35 -0.70 13.51 4.64
N TYR A 36 -0.03 12.35 4.66
CA TYR A 36 1.30 12.12 4.09
C TYR A 36 1.32 11.01 3.04
N VAL A 37 0.18 10.48 2.68
CA VAL A 37 0.01 9.50 1.61
C VAL A 37 -0.72 10.16 0.47
N ARG A 38 -0.19 10.08 -0.75
CA ARG A 38 -0.85 10.60 -1.95
C ARG A 38 -2.12 9.79 -2.23
N GLU A 39 -3.23 10.48 -2.31
CA GLU A 39 -4.52 9.85 -2.55
C GLU A 39 -4.69 9.49 -4.02
N SER A 40 -5.03 8.22 -4.29
CA SER A 40 -5.37 7.75 -5.63
C SER A 40 -6.64 8.42 -6.15
N SER A 41 -6.67 8.70 -7.45
CA SER A 41 -7.87 9.20 -8.14
C SER A 41 -8.87 8.08 -8.52
N ARG A 42 -8.58 6.82 -8.19
CA ARG A 42 -9.51 5.71 -8.48
C ARG A 42 -10.85 5.92 -7.80
N ALA A 43 -11.93 5.68 -8.52
CA ALA A 43 -13.29 5.70 -7.96
C ALA A 43 -13.43 4.64 -6.85
N THR A 44 -12.86 3.47 -7.07
CA THR A 44 -12.79 2.39 -6.08
C THR A 44 -11.34 2.21 -5.65
N LYS A 45 -10.97 2.85 -4.54
CA LYS A 45 -9.58 2.96 -4.08
C LYS A 45 -8.88 1.64 -3.80
N TYR A 46 -9.62 0.62 -3.40
CA TYR A 46 -9.09 -0.72 -3.10
C TYR A 46 -8.92 -1.61 -4.33
N ASN A 47 -9.28 -1.18 -5.53
CA ASN A 47 -8.99 -1.93 -6.73
C ASN A 47 -7.47 -1.99 -6.95
N PRO A 48 -6.89 -3.19 -7.15
CA PRO A 48 -5.47 -3.33 -7.38
C PRO A 48 -5.08 -2.76 -8.75
N ILE A 49 -3.80 -2.40 -8.89
CA ILE A 49 -3.20 -2.16 -10.19
C ILE A 49 -3.17 -3.48 -10.93
N LYS A 50 -3.64 -3.48 -12.16
CA LYS A 50 -3.69 -4.67 -13.01
C LYS A 50 -2.66 -4.57 -14.12
N PHE A 51 -2.00 -5.67 -14.36
CA PHE A 51 -1.07 -5.85 -15.45
C PHE A 51 -1.62 -6.87 -16.44
N SER A 52 -1.10 -6.85 -17.67
CA SER A 52 -1.31 -7.88 -18.67
C SER A 52 -0.56 -9.18 -18.30
N SER A 53 -0.53 -10.12 -19.21
CA SER A 53 0.30 -11.32 -19.08
C SER A 53 1.81 -11.04 -19.15
N ASN A 54 2.21 -9.80 -19.48
CA ASN A 54 3.61 -9.37 -19.52
C ASN A 54 3.85 -8.12 -18.67
N PRO A 55 3.81 -8.23 -17.33
CA PRO A 55 3.93 -7.08 -16.43
C PRO A 55 5.25 -6.34 -16.57
N ALA A 56 6.32 -7.00 -16.99
CA ALA A 56 7.61 -6.33 -17.19
C ALA A 56 7.60 -5.33 -18.35
N ALA A 57 6.86 -5.61 -19.41
CA ALA A 57 6.64 -4.65 -20.50
C ALA A 57 5.68 -3.54 -20.05
N ASP A 58 4.58 -3.89 -19.40
CA ASP A 58 3.59 -2.93 -18.90
C ASP A 58 4.22 -1.84 -18.02
N ILE A 59 5.15 -2.22 -17.12
CA ILE A 59 5.86 -1.28 -16.26
C ILE A 59 6.80 -0.38 -17.05
N ARG A 60 7.47 -0.91 -18.08
CA ARG A 60 8.51 -0.18 -18.81
C ARG A 60 7.96 0.77 -19.86
N ASP A 61 6.98 0.37 -20.61
CA ASP A 61 6.50 1.10 -21.78
C ASP A 61 5.15 1.78 -21.58
N GLY A 62 4.50 1.53 -20.44
CA GLY A 62 3.17 2.06 -20.19
C GLY A 62 2.12 1.54 -21.17
N SER A 63 2.35 0.36 -21.77
CA SER A 63 1.48 -0.24 -22.76
C SER A 63 0.08 -0.57 -22.24
N THR A 64 -0.07 -0.64 -20.93
CA THR A 64 -1.36 -0.74 -20.25
C THR A 64 -1.68 0.54 -19.50
N ALA A 65 -2.95 0.84 -19.33
CA ALA A 65 -3.41 2.01 -18.58
C ALA A 65 -2.92 2.02 -17.12
N ASP A 66 -2.65 0.85 -16.55
CA ASP A 66 -2.20 0.70 -15.17
C ASP A 66 -0.67 0.63 -15.02
N GLY A 67 0.09 0.52 -16.11
CA GLY A 67 1.56 0.37 -16.07
C GLY A 67 2.26 1.49 -15.29
N PRO A 68 2.05 2.77 -15.62
CA PRO A 68 2.64 3.90 -14.90
C PRO A 68 2.15 4.04 -13.46
N ASP A 69 1.03 3.43 -13.12
CA ASP A 69 0.38 3.54 -11.81
C ASP A 69 1.08 2.73 -10.72
N ILE A 70 2.05 1.87 -11.06
CA ILE A 70 2.90 1.17 -10.08
C ILE A 70 3.59 2.17 -9.15
N VAL A 71 3.86 3.38 -9.64
CA VAL A 71 4.42 4.47 -8.86
C VAL A 71 3.31 5.17 -8.10
N CYS A 72 3.08 4.79 -6.86
CA CYS A 72 2.16 5.43 -5.92
C CYS A 72 0.66 5.30 -6.25
N ASN A 73 0.24 4.36 -7.11
CA ASN A 73 -1.14 4.13 -7.54
C ASN A 73 -1.70 5.17 -8.53
N GLN A 74 -2.81 4.84 -9.16
CA GLN A 74 -3.42 5.61 -10.25
C GLN A 74 -3.70 7.06 -9.87
N GLY A 75 -3.09 7.95 -10.63
CA GLY A 75 -3.31 9.38 -10.51
C GLY A 75 -2.89 9.98 -9.16
N ALA A 76 -2.15 9.24 -8.33
CA ALA A 76 -1.73 9.71 -7.02
C ALA A 76 -0.83 10.96 -7.10
N PHE A 77 -0.06 11.12 -8.16
CA PHE A 77 0.73 12.34 -8.39
C PHE A 77 -0.13 13.61 -8.44
N LYS A 78 -1.37 13.53 -8.96
CA LYS A 78 -2.30 14.67 -8.99
C LYS A 78 -2.65 15.20 -7.60
N SER A 79 -2.52 14.38 -6.56
CA SER A 79 -2.75 14.79 -5.19
C SER A 79 -1.49 15.30 -4.47
N ALA A 80 -0.33 15.28 -5.12
CA ALA A 80 0.95 15.65 -4.50
C ALA A 80 0.96 17.07 -3.92
N GLY A 81 0.35 18.03 -4.60
CA GLY A 81 0.26 19.43 -4.14
C GLY A 81 -0.45 19.59 -2.80
N LYS A 82 -1.53 18.82 -2.57
CA LYS A 82 -2.31 18.87 -1.31
C LYS A 82 -1.79 17.90 -0.23
N THR A 83 -0.95 16.92 -0.59
CA THR A 83 -0.35 15.99 0.37
C THR A 83 0.76 16.72 1.14
N GLN A 84 0.77 16.60 2.46
CA GLN A 84 1.82 17.20 3.28
C GLN A 84 3.11 16.37 3.19
N VAL A 85 4.24 17.02 3.50
CA VAL A 85 5.55 16.38 3.62
C VAL A 85 5.84 16.12 5.09
N MET A 86 6.33 14.93 5.39
CA MET A 86 6.76 14.53 6.72
C MET A 86 8.27 14.35 6.72
N THR A 87 8.93 14.93 7.70
CA THR A 87 10.36 14.68 7.95
C THR A 87 10.48 13.48 8.88
N VAL A 88 11.31 12.53 8.50
CA VAL A 88 11.64 11.33 9.29
C VAL A 88 13.16 11.24 9.36
N ASN A 89 13.71 10.90 10.52
CA ASN A 89 15.15 10.75 10.65
C ASN A 89 15.65 9.43 10.05
N ALA A 90 16.83 9.46 9.48
CA ALA A 90 17.50 8.24 9.06
C ALA A 90 17.65 7.28 10.26
N GLY A 91 17.30 6.02 10.06
CA GLY A 91 17.26 5.00 11.10
C GLY A 91 15.93 4.86 11.83
N GLU A 92 14.97 5.77 11.67
CA GLU A 92 13.63 5.61 12.24
C GLU A 92 12.80 4.58 11.48
N GLU A 93 11.84 3.99 12.18
CA GLU A 93 10.82 3.12 11.61
C GLU A 93 9.59 3.92 11.23
N ILE A 94 9.13 3.71 10.01
CA ILE A 94 7.80 4.14 9.58
C ILE A 94 6.93 2.92 9.32
N ARG A 95 5.64 3.04 9.61
CA ARG A 95 4.65 2.03 9.23
C ARG A 95 3.69 2.61 8.22
N LEU A 96 3.42 1.81 7.21
CA LEU A 96 2.40 2.08 6.20
C LEU A 96 1.18 1.25 6.57
N LYS A 97 0.08 1.91 6.90
CA LYS A 97 -1.12 1.28 7.42
C LYS A 97 -2.24 1.27 6.38
N LEU A 98 -2.95 0.15 6.34
CA LEU A 98 -4.13 -0.03 5.48
C LEU A 98 -5.32 0.79 6.00
N ALA A 99 -6.13 1.24 5.05
CA ALA A 99 -7.35 2.01 5.31
C ALA A 99 -8.45 1.17 5.95
N VAL A 100 -9.32 1.86 6.70
CA VAL A 100 -10.65 1.38 7.15
C VAL A 100 -10.63 -0.01 7.80
N GLY A 101 -9.62 -0.29 8.63
CA GLY A 101 -9.55 -1.56 9.35
C GLY A 101 -9.27 -2.79 8.47
N ALA A 102 -8.88 -2.58 7.21
CA ALA A 102 -8.48 -3.67 6.33
C ALA A 102 -7.23 -4.39 6.86
N LYS A 103 -7.10 -5.66 6.48
CA LYS A 103 -5.94 -6.49 6.77
C LYS A 103 -5.42 -7.14 5.51
N PHE A 104 -4.13 -7.47 5.49
CA PHE A 104 -3.57 -8.27 4.41
C PHE A 104 -4.16 -9.67 4.44
N GLN A 105 -4.91 -10.02 3.41
CA GLN A 105 -5.58 -11.33 3.29
C GLN A 105 -5.26 -12.04 1.96
N HIS A 106 -4.33 -11.46 1.18
CA HIS A 106 -3.80 -12.10 -0.02
C HIS A 106 -2.40 -12.64 0.24
N PRO A 107 -2.05 -13.81 -0.31
CA PRO A 107 -0.68 -14.30 -0.31
C PRO A 107 0.19 -13.37 -1.16
N GLY A 108 1.41 -13.13 -0.71
CA GLY A 108 2.38 -12.33 -1.44
C GLY A 108 3.36 -11.58 -0.52
N PRO A 109 4.53 -11.21 -1.06
CA PRO A 109 5.51 -10.44 -0.31
C PRO A 109 5.07 -8.99 -0.13
N ALA A 110 5.51 -8.37 0.97
CA ALA A 110 5.51 -6.93 1.12
C ALA A 110 6.88 -6.36 0.76
N LEU A 111 6.87 -5.30 -0.04
CA LEU A 111 8.08 -4.62 -0.49
C LEU A 111 7.91 -3.11 -0.26
N VAL A 112 8.96 -2.46 0.25
CA VAL A 112 8.99 -0.99 0.36
C VAL A 112 10.22 -0.48 -0.37
N TYR A 113 10.00 0.51 -1.20
CA TYR A 113 11.03 1.17 -1.97
C TYR A 113 11.10 2.65 -1.63
N MET A 114 12.26 3.23 -1.79
CA MET A 114 12.50 4.67 -1.75
C MET A 114 13.07 5.15 -3.08
N SER A 115 12.79 6.41 -3.38
CA SER A 115 13.38 7.12 -4.52
C SER A 115 13.74 8.53 -4.10
N LYS A 116 14.85 9.04 -4.61
CA LYS A 116 15.35 10.39 -4.30
C LYS A 116 14.79 11.39 -5.30
N ALA A 117 14.10 12.41 -4.80
CA ALA A 117 13.76 13.55 -5.65
C ALA A 117 15.06 14.27 -6.08
N PRO A 118 15.29 14.50 -7.38
CA PRO A 118 16.58 14.99 -7.87
C PRO A 118 16.93 16.38 -7.35
N THR A 119 16.00 17.29 -7.33
CA THR A 119 16.16 18.65 -6.78
C THR A 119 14.80 19.26 -6.45
N GLY A 120 14.77 20.18 -5.49
CA GLY A 120 13.58 20.96 -5.16
C GLY A 120 12.59 20.23 -4.25
N SER A 121 11.32 20.46 -4.47
CA SER A 121 10.26 19.94 -3.60
C SER A 121 9.91 18.49 -3.93
N VAL A 122 9.89 17.62 -2.91
CA VAL A 122 9.39 16.24 -3.04
C VAL A 122 7.94 16.19 -3.55
N LYS A 123 7.17 17.28 -3.39
CA LYS A 123 5.81 17.37 -3.93
C LYS A 123 5.78 17.46 -5.46
N ALA A 124 6.82 17.99 -6.07
CA ALA A 124 6.94 18.09 -7.53
C ALA A 124 7.49 16.79 -8.17
N TYR A 125 8.01 15.88 -7.35
CA TYR A 125 8.59 14.65 -7.85
C TYR A 125 7.52 13.61 -8.20
N ASP A 126 7.56 13.13 -9.43
CA ASP A 126 6.60 12.17 -9.99
C ASP A 126 7.02 10.69 -9.82
N GLY A 127 8.21 10.44 -9.29
CA GLY A 127 8.74 9.09 -9.12
C GLY A 127 9.48 8.53 -10.33
N SER A 128 9.85 9.36 -11.29
CA SER A 128 10.52 8.94 -12.54
C SER A 128 12.00 8.57 -12.38
N GLY A 129 12.62 8.86 -11.24
CA GLY A 129 14.01 8.51 -10.96
C GLY A 129 14.19 7.07 -10.50
N ASP A 130 15.42 6.75 -10.08
CA ASP A 130 15.76 5.42 -9.60
C ASP A 130 15.11 5.10 -8.26
N TRP A 131 14.76 3.82 -8.09
CA TRP A 131 14.18 3.28 -6.86
C TRP A 131 15.08 2.22 -6.27
N PHE A 132 15.22 2.21 -4.95
CA PHE A 132 15.93 1.17 -4.24
C PHE A 132 15.05 0.57 -3.12
N LYS A 133 15.18 -0.72 -2.94
CA LYS A 133 14.37 -1.45 -1.96
C LYS A 133 14.97 -1.29 -0.56
N ILE A 134 14.15 -0.85 0.39
CA ILE A 134 14.54 -0.68 1.80
C ILE A 134 13.96 -1.74 2.72
N PHE A 135 12.92 -2.46 2.27
CA PHE A 135 12.29 -3.51 3.06
C PHE A 135 11.71 -4.59 2.16
N GLN A 136 11.80 -5.81 2.64
CA GLN A 136 11.12 -6.96 2.06
C GLN A 136 10.75 -7.94 3.17
N GLU A 137 9.52 -8.42 3.13
CA GLU A 137 9.01 -9.48 3.98
C GLU A 137 8.30 -10.52 3.12
N GLY A 138 8.60 -11.79 3.35
CA GLY A 138 8.09 -12.90 2.56
C GLY A 138 7.31 -13.90 3.41
N VAL A 139 7.60 -15.18 3.24
CA VAL A 139 7.00 -16.31 3.96
C VAL A 139 7.64 -16.45 5.33
N CYS A 140 6.82 -16.57 6.37
CA CYS A 140 7.21 -16.79 7.77
C CYS A 140 6.80 -18.17 8.29
N GLY A 141 5.83 -18.80 7.67
CA GLY A 141 5.31 -20.12 8.06
C GLY A 141 6.05 -21.29 7.39
N ASN A 142 5.36 -22.39 7.26
CA ASN A 142 5.95 -23.66 6.79
C ASN A 142 6.30 -23.71 5.29
N GLY A 143 6.24 -22.59 4.58
CA GLY A 143 6.68 -22.50 3.18
C GLY A 143 5.71 -23.10 2.16
N ASP A 144 4.47 -23.36 2.55
CA ASP A 144 3.42 -23.89 1.66
C ASP A 144 2.79 -22.82 0.76
N PHE A 145 3.17 -21.55 0.94
CA PHE A 145 2.69 -20.38 0.19
C PHE A 145 1.18 -20.13 0.28
N THR A 146 0.50 -20.73 1.25
CA THR A 146 -0.89 -20.38 1.59
C THR A 146 -0.97 -19.00 2.22
N SER A 147 -2.18 -18.45 2.34
CA SER A 147 -2.34 -17.05 2.79
C SER A 147 -1.73 -16.77 4.16
N ASP A 148 -1.89 -17.67 5.11
CA ASP A 148 -1.41 -17.53 6.49
C ASP A 148 0.09 -17.82 6.68
N ALA A 149 0.76 -18.40 5.68
CA ALA A 149 2.20 -18.57 5.67
C ALA A 149 2.97 -17.24 5.45
N TRP A 150 2.33 -16.22 4.90
CA TRP A 150 2.97 -14.94 4.63
C TRP A 150 3.05 -14.07 5.89
N CYS A 151 4.21 -13.46 6.11
CA CYS A 151 4.50 -12.67 7.31
C CYS A 151 3.53 -11.52 7.52
N THR A 152 2.99 -10.95 6.46
CA THR A 152 2.03 -9.85 6.50
C THR A 152 0.61 -10.30 6.80
N TYR A 153 0.29 -11.58 6.66
CA TYR A 153 -1.08 -12.07 6.78
C TYR A 153 -1.75 -11.63 8.09
N ASN A 154 -2.97 -11.16 7.99
CA ASN A 154 -3.77 -10.61 9.11
C ASN A 154 -3.23 -9.35 9.78
N ARG A 155 -2.11 -8.80 9.35
CA ARG A 155 -1.67 -7.46 9.78
C ARG A 155 -2.43 -6.37 9.03
N ASP A 156 -2.44 -5.18 9.60
CA ASP A 156 -3.01 -3.98 8.98
C ASP A 156 -1.94 -2.93 8.62
N TRP A 157 -0.67 -3.27 8.77
CA TRP A 157 0.47 -2.39 8.45
C TRP A 157 1.70 -3.18 8.00
N VAL A 158 2.56 -2.48 7.29
CA VAL A 158 3.94 -2.88 6.96
C VAL A 158 4.89 -1.88 7.58
N ALA A 159 5.95 -2.33 8.24
CA ALA A 159 6.98 -1.47 8.81
C ALA A 159 8.25 -1.51 7.97
N ALA A 160 8.83 -0.35 7.74
CA ALA A 160 10.14 -0.23 7.11
C ALA A 160 11.03 0.74 7.92
N LYS A 161 12.29 0.37 8.08
CA LYS A 161 13.28 1.23 8.70
C LYS A 161 13.96 2.07 7.64
N ILE A 162 13.96 3.40 7.82
CA ILE A 162 14.69 4.30 6.93
C ILE A 162 16.19 4.02 7.06
N PRO A 163 16.91 3.72 5.98
CA PRO A 163 18.35 3.45 6.07
C PRO A 163 19.10 4.65 6.67
N LYS A 164 20.15 4.37 7.46
CA LYS A 164 20.95 5.43 8.10
C LYS A 164 21.78 6.23 7.10
N ASP A 165 22.19 5.56 6.03
CA ASP A 165 23.05 6.12 4.99
C ASP A 165 22.27 6.51 3.72
N THR A 166 21.02 6.95 3.90
CA THR A 166 20.20 7.42 2.79
C THR A 166 20.71 8.80 2.35
N PRO A 167 21.02 8.99 1.06
CA PRO A 167 21.57 10.24 0.54
C PRO A 167 20.56 11.40 0.57
#